data_2db36e0c5ca897c4cc9375da44d3c102
#
_entry.id   2db36e0c5ca897c4cc9375da44d3c102
#
_cell.length_a   1.000
_cell.length_b   1.000
_cell.length_c   1.000
_cell.angle_alpha   90.00
_cell.angle_beta   90.00
_cell.angle_gamma   90.00
#
_symmetry.space_group_name_H-M   'P 1'
#
loop_
_entity.id
_entity.type
_entity.pdbx_description
1 polymer ?
#
loop_
_entity_poly.entity_id
_entity_poly.type
_entity_poly.pdbx_seq_one_letter_code
_entity_poly.pdbx_strand_id
1 'polypeptide(L)'
;EHFKKLIKYDIIDQKAWFEHARDTFMDWDKRQGHYDDYLDEICDLYVKSLIGLDKTCIDFTSDQVIKLKSDRVYKYTRSRIKWHLDNNHIVIFISGSPGFLVEKMAKKYNVTDCIGSNYLFENVMFNGTVIPMWDSRSKNTAIDSFVEKYDIDLNKSYAYGDTNGDINMLRRVGNPIAI
;
A
#
# COMPACT_ATOMS: atom_id res chain seq x y z
N GLU A 1 0.97 8.89 -4.88
CA GLU A 1 2.14 9.09 -5.74
C GLU A 1 1.94 8.48 -7.14
N HIS A 2 1.40 7.26 -7.26
CA HIS A 2 1.16 6.62 -8.56
C HIS A 2 0.14 7.41 -9.40
N PHE A 3 -0.97 7.82 -8.81
CA PHE A 3 -1.96 8.71 -9.43
C PHE A 3 -1.31 9.98 -10.04
N LYS A 4 -0.42 10.64 -9.26
CA LYS A 4 0.33 11.81 -9.75
C LYS A 4 1.23 11.50 -10.96
N LYS A 5 1.72 10.27 -11.05
CA LYS A 5 2.53 9.84 -12.21
C LYS A 5 1.67 9.62 -13.44
N LEU A 6 0.51 9.01 -13.28
CA LEU A 6 -0.45 8.83 -14.38
C LEU A 6 -0.86 10.17 -14.99
N ILE A 7 -1.15 11.16 -14.16
CA ILE A 7 -1.41 12.54 -14.62
C ILE A 7 -0.18 13.13 -15.33
N LYS A 8 1.02 12.98 -14.73
CA LYS A 8 2.25 13.57 -15.30
C LYS A 8 2.60 13.00 -16.68
N TYR A 9 2.20 11.78 -16.97
CA TYR A 9 2.44 11.12 -18.27
C TYR A 9 1.23 11.23 -19.22
N ASP A 10 0.24 12.09 -18.91
CA ASP A 10 -0.99 12.29 -19.69
C ASP A 10 -1.77 10.98 -19.94
N ILE A 11 -1.65 10.00 -19.02
CA ILE A 11 -2.37 8.73 -19.08
C ILE A 11 -3.79 8.91 -18.58
N ILE A 12 -3.98 9.78 -17.57
CA ILE A 12 -5.28 10.20 -17.05
C ILE A 12 -5.38 11.71 -17.02
N ASP A 13 -6.61 12.24 -17.21
CA ASP A 13 -6.84 13.68 -17.19
C ASP A 13 -6.71 14.24 -15.75
N GLN A 14 -5.94 15.31 -15.61
CA GLN A 14 -5.80 16.01 -14.33
C GLN A 14 -7.12 16.63 -13.85
N LYS A 15 -8.11 16.90 -14.74
CA LYS A 15 -9.43 17.43 -14.37
C LYS A 15 -10.13 16.55 -13.35
N ALA A 16 -9.96 15.23 -13.44
CA ALA A 16 -10.52 14.30 -12.48
C ALA A 16 -10.14 14.63 -11.02
N TRP A 17 -8.89 15.04 -10.78
CA TRP A 17 -8.45 15.50 -9.47
C TRP A 17 -9.19 16.76 -9.02
N PHE A 18 -9.30 17.75 -9.89
CA PHE A 18 -9.92 19.04 -9.55
C PHE A 18 -11.43 18.93 -9.32
N GLU A 19 -12.10 18.01 -10.01
CA GLU A 19 -13.55 17.84 -9.94
C GLU A 19 -13.99 16.97 -8.76
N HIS A 20 -13.16 16.04 -8.28
CA HIS A 20 -13.60 15.01 -7.34
C HIS A 20 -12.85 14.95 -6.02
N ALA A 21 -11.54 15.18 -5.97
CA ALA A 21 -10.75 14.94 -4.76
C ALA A 21 -10.06 16.19 -4.19
N ARG A 22 -10.09 17.30 -4.92
CA ARG A 22 -9.40 18.52 -4.51
C ARG A 22 -10.02 19.14 -3.25
N ASP A 23 -11.33 19.20 -3.18
CA ASP A 23 -12.03 19.92 -2.13
C ASP A 23 -11.86 19.21 -0.79
N THR A 24 -12.03 17.90 -0.75
CA THR A 24 -11.75 17.10 0.46
C THR A 24 -10.29 17.13 0.87
N PHE A 25 -9.36 17.17 -0.10
CA PHE A 25 -7.95 17.41 0.20
C PHE A 25 -7.71 18.78 0.83
N MET A 26 -8.32 19.84 0.29
CA MET A 26 -8.16 21.20 0.80
C MET A 26 -8.79 21.37 2.20
N ASP A 27 -9.91 20.71 2.46
CA ASP A 27 -10.55 20.72 3.77
C ASP A 27 -9.68 19.99 4.81
N TRP A 28 -9.15 18.83 4.47
CA TRP A 28 -8.18 18.14 5.34
C TRP A 28 -6.91 18.97 5.57
N ASP A 29 -6.32 19.57 4.54
CA ASP A 29 -5.11 20.40 4.63
C ASP A 29 -5.34 21.62 5.55
N LYS A 30 -6.54 22.20 5.51
CA LYS A 30 -6.97 23.30 6.39
C LYS A 30 -7.44 22.81 7.78
N ARG A 31 -7.40 21.51 8.06
CA ARG A 31 -7.90 20.88 9.29
C ARG A 31 -9.41 21.09 9.53
N GLN A 32 -10.20 21.20 8.47
CA GLN A 32 -11.65 21.37 8.48
C GLN A 32 -12.41 20.08 8.15
N GLY A 33 -11.71 19.05 7.61
CA GLY A 33 -12.24 17.74 7.27
C GLY A 33 -11.41 16.60 7.84
N HIS A 34 -11.89 15.36 7.65
CA HIS A 34 -11.17 14.16 8.07
C HIS A 34 -10.29 13.63 6.95
N TYR A 35 -9.13 13.08 7.33
CA TYR A 35 -8.22 12.45 6.37
C TYR A 35 -8.84 11.25 5.66
N ASP A 36 -9.68 10.51 6.38
CA ASP A 36 -10.33 9.31 5.85
C ASP A 36 -11.30 9.66 4.71
N ASP A 37 -12.03 10.77 4.79
CA ASP A 37 -12.94 11.24 3.72
C ASP A 37 -12.14 11.53 2.43
N TYR A 38 -11.01 12.23 2.56
CA TYR A 38 -10.12 12.46 1.43
C TYR A 38 -9.52 11.16 0.88
N LEU A 39 -9.17 10.23 1.78
CA LEU A 39 -8.56 8.95 1.38
C LEU A 39 -9.56 8.10 0.59
N ASP A 40 -10.80 8.03 1.01
CA ASP A 40 -11.87 7.30 0.31
C ASP A 40 -12.10 7.86 -1.08
N GLU A 41 -12.27 9.20 -1.20
CA GLU A 41 -12.47 9.83 -2.53
C GLU A 41 -11.27 9.64 -3.46
N ILE A 42 -10.03 9.81 -2.97
CA ILE A 42 -8.85 9.63 -3.82
C ILE A 42 -8.65 8.15 -4.21
N CYS A 43 -9.02 7.20 -3.35
CA CYS A 43 -8.97 5.79 -3.68
C CYS A 43 -9.99 5.43 -4.76
N ASP A 44 -11.23 5.89 -4.63
CA ASP A 44 -12.28 5.69 -5.62
C ASP A 44 -11.91 6.30 -6.98
N LEU A 45 -11.45 7.54 -6.97
CA LEU A 45 -10.98 8.22 -8.16
C LEU A 45 -9.82 7.47 -8.83
N TYR A 46 -8.87 7.01 -8.01
CA TYR A 46 -7.72 6.24 -8.49
C TYR A 46 -8.15 4.95 -9.16
N VAL A 47 -9.02 4.16 -8.54
CA VAL A 47 -9.54 2.91 -9.11
C VAL A 47 -10.25 3.17 -10.44
N LYS A 48 -11.17 4.16 -10.46
CA LYS A 48 -11.90 4.56 -11.68
C LYS A 48 -10.95 4.99 -12.80
N SER A 49 -9.89 5.71 -12.46
CA SER A 49 -8.90 6.21 -13.43
C SER A 49 -8.03 5.11 -14.05
N LEU A 50 -7.93 3.94 -13.40
CA LEU A 50 -7.18 2.80 -13.94
C LEU A 50 -8.01 1.89 -14.84
N ILE A 51 -9.35 1.98 -14.81
CA ILE A 51 -10.22 1.09 -15.60
C ILE A 51 -9.86 1.18 -17.07
N GLY A 52 -9.63 0.02 -17.69
CA GLY A 52 -9.25 -0.08 -19.09
C GLY A 52 -7.80 0.29 -19.41
N LEU A 53 -6.96 0.58 -18.40
CA LEU A 53 -5.53 0.72 -18.63
C LEU A 53 -4.87 -0.66 -18.75
N ASP A 54 -3.93 -0.74 -19.68
CA ASP A 54 -3.10 -1.92 -19.89
C ASP A 54 -2.13 -2.12 -18.70
N LYS A 55 -1.93 -3.38 -18.32
CA LYS A 55 -1.03 -3.77 -17.24
C LYS A 55 0.38 -3.25 -17.44
N THR A 56 0.88 -3.23 -18.67
CA THR A 56 2.23 -2.74 -18.98
C THR A 56 2.36 -1.25 -18.70
N CYS A 57 1.33 -0.46 -18.96
CA CYS A 57 1.26 0.96 -18.64
C CYS A 57 1.28 1.19 -17.12
N ILE A 58 0.49 0.41 -16.37
CA ILE A 58 0.46 0.46 -14.91
C ILE A 58 1.81 0.04 -14.32
N ASP A 59 2.43 -1.01 -14.86
CA ASP A 59 3.74 -1.49 -14.43
C ASP A 59 4.84 -0.45 -14.70
N PHE A 60 4.85 0.15 -15.89
CA PHE A 60 5.81 1.21 -16.23
C PHE A 60 5.71 2.40 -15.26
N THR A 61 4.50 2.91 -15.04
CA THR A 61 4.29 4.07 -14.16
C THR A 61 4.62 3.74 -12.70
N SER A 62 4.34 2.50 -12.26
CA SER A 62 4.74 1.98 -10.96
C SER A 62 6.26 1.96 -10.79
N ASP A 63 6.99 1.49 -11.79
CA ASP A 63 8.47 1.51 -11.79
C ASP A 63 9.02 2.92 -11.65
N GLN A 64 8.40 3.92 -12.31
CA GLN A 64 8.79 5.32 -12.15
C GLN A 64 8.56 5.83 -10.72
N VAL A 65 7.47 5.41 -10.06
CA VAL A 65 7.22 5.74 -8.64
C VAL A 65 8.31 5.15 -7.76
N ILE A 66 8.57 3.86 -7.92
CA ILE A 66 9.58 3.16 -7.11
C ILE A 66 10.96 3.79 -7.31
N LYS A 67 11.37 4.02 -8.55
CA LYS A 67 12.66 4.66 -8.88
C LYS A 67 12.85 6.02 -8.20
N LEU A 68 11.78 6.81 -8.09
CA LEU A 68 11.86 8.20 -7.60
C LEU A 68 11.54 8.35 -6.11
N LYS A 69 10.80 7.40 -5.53
CA LYS A 69 10.21 7.57 -4.19
C LYS A 69 10.54 6.47 -3.21
N SER A 70 11.04 5.31 -3.65
CA SER A 70 11.27 4.16 -2.75
C SER A 70 12.23 4.46 -1.59
N ASP A 71 13.12 5.42 -1.72
CA ASP A 71 14.03 5.82 -0.65
C ASP A 71 13.46 6.91 0.27
N ARG A 72 12.26 7.44 -0.04
CA ARG A 72 11.56 8.47 0.77
C ARG A 72 10.64 7.81 1.79
N VAL A 73 11.20 6.95 2.62
CA VAL A 73 10.51 6.28 3.72
C VAL A 73 11.11 6.71 5.05
N TYR A 74 10.38 6.54 6.13
CA TYR A 74 10.88 6.89 7.46
C TYR A 74 12.22 6.20 7.74
N LYS A 75 13.17 6.98 8.22
CA LYS A 75 14.52 6.49 8.55
C LYS A 75 14.46 5.34 9.56
N TYR A 76 13.57 5.46 10.54
CA TYR A 76 13.36 4.42 11.54
C TYR A 76 12.92 3.10 10.89
N THR A 77 11.83 3.12 10.13
CA THR A 77 11.28 1.91 9.47
C THR A 77 12.34 1.23 8.59
N ARG A 78 13.06 2.04 7.77
CA ARG A 78 14.13 1.50 6.92
C ARG A 78 15.25 0.85 7.74
N SER A 79 15.66 1.45 8.87
CA SER A 79 16.68 0.87 9.74
C SER A 79 16.19 -0.42 10.40
N ARG A 80 14.90 -0.51 10.74
CA ARG A 80 14.31 -1.72 11.33
C ARG A 80 14.20 -2.85 10.32
N ILE A 81 13.79 -2.57 9.08
CA ILE A 81 13.80 -3.58 8.00
C ILE A 81 15.21 -4.16 7.85
N LYS A 82 16.20 -3.28 7.74
CA LYS A 82 17.61 -3.74 7.65
C LYS A 82 18.01 -4.59 8.85
N TRP A 83 17.70 -4.15 10.06
CA TRP A 83 18.02 -4.89 11.28
C TRP A 83 17.37 -6.29 11.27
N HIS A 84 16.10 -6.41 10.88
CA HIS A 84 15.44 -7.71 10.81
C HIS A 84 16.12 -8.63 9.79
N LEU A 85 16.43 -8.11 8.60
CA LEU A 85 17.11 -8.91 7.56
C LEU A 85 18.52 -9.35 8.00
N ASP A 86 19.28 -8.46 8.64
CA ASP A 86 20.61 -8.77 9.17
C ASP A 86 20.57 -9.85 10.28
N ASN A 87 19.42 -10.01 10.96
CA ASN A 87 19.21 -11.05 11.98
C ASN A 87 18.45 -12.29 11.43
N ASN A 88 18.35 -12.43 10.11
CA ASN A 88 17.68 -13.54 9.45
C ASN A 88 16.20 -13.71 9.85
N HIS A 89 15.52 -12.62 10.21
CA HIS A 89 14.08 -12.65 10.44
C HIS A 89 13.32 -12.67 9.12
N ILE A 90 12.17 -13.34 9.13
CA ILE A 90 11.19 -13.26 8.05
C ILE A 90 10.55 -11.87 8.10
N VAL A 91 10.69 -11.10 7.02
CA VAL A 91 10.11 -9.76 6.90
C VAL A 91 9.00 -9.78 5.86
N ILE A 92 7.82 -9.33 6.25
CA ILE A 92 6.61 -9.36 5.41
C ILE A 92 6.01 -7.97 5.33
N PHE A 93 5.63 -7.54 4.13
CA PHE A 93 4.85 -6.33 3.92
C PHE A 93 3.37 -6.67 3.75
N ILE A 94 2.51 -6.09 4.60
CA ILE A 94 1.04 -6.16 4.49
C ILE A 94 0.54 -4.73 4.34
N SER A 95 -0.02 -4.39 3.19
CA SER A 95 -0.35 -3.00 2.87
C SER A 95 -1.69 -2.87 2.14
N GLY A 96 -2.46 -1.82 2.45
CA GLY A 96 -3.64 -1.42 1.67
C GLY A 96 -3.31 -0.85 0.28
N SER A 97 -2.05 -0.54 0.01
CA SER A 97 -1.62 -0.06 -1.32
C SER A 97 -1.80 -1.14 -2.40
N PRO A 98 -1.90 -0.74 -3.70
CA PRO A 98 -1.96 -1.69 -4.80
C PRO A 98 -0.83 -2.71 -4.77
N GLY A 99 -1.17 -4.00 -4.96
CA GLY A 99 -0.22 -5.10 -4.90
C GLY A 99 0.99 -4.92 -5.81
N PHE A 100 0.77 -4.42 -7.03
CA PHE A 100 1.84 -4.13 -7.98
C PHE A 100 2.87 -3.07 -7.50
N LEU A 101 2.47 -2.16 -6.59
CA LEU A 101 3.41 -1.24 -5.92
C LEU A 101 4.09 -1.90 -4.72
N VAL A 102 3.33 -2.67 -3.92
CA VAL A 102 3.84 -3.36 -2.73
C VAL A 102 4.91 -4.38 -3.12
N GLU A 103 4.68 -5.16 -4.17
CA GLU A 103 5.64 -6.14 -4.72
C GLU A 103 6.96 -5.48 -5.14
N LYS A 104 6.87 -4.34 -5.83
CA LYS A 104 8.07 -3.59 -6.25
C LYS A 104 8.84 -3.02 -5.05
N MET A 105 8.14 -2.54 -4.02
CA MET A 105 8.77 -2.11 -2.76
C MET A 105 9.38 -3.29 -2.01
N ALA A 106 8.69 -4.41 -1.91
CA ALA A 106 9.18 -5.65 -1.30
C ALA A 106 10.47 -6.11 -1.97
N LYS A 107 10.51 -6.13 -3.29
CA LYS A 107 11.71 -6.43 -4.08
C LYS A 107 12.86 -5.43 -3.80
N LYS A 108 12.57 -4.12 -3.75
CA LYS A 108 13.56 -3.08 -3.46
C LYS A 108 14.22 -3.27 -2.09
N TYR A 109 13.44 -3.65 -1.07
CA TYR A 109 13.92 -3.85 0.29
C TYR A 109 14.33 -5.28 0.60
N ASN A 110 14.26 -6.18 -0.38
CA ASN A 110 14.62 -7.60 -0.26
C ASN A 110 13.90 -8.29 0.91
N VAL A 111 12.62 -7.95 1.14
CA VAL A 111 11.82 -8.61 2.17
C VAL A 111 11.36 -9.99 1.70
N THR A 112 11.03 -10.85 2.64
CA THR A 112 10.73 -12.28 2.38
C THR A 112 9.45 -12.47 1.58
N ASP A 113 8.40 -11.68 1.91
CA ASP A 113 7.10 -11.79 1.25
C ASP A 113 6.30 -10.50 1.37
N CYS A 114 5.21 -10.40 0.60
CA CYS A 114 4.34 -9.24 0.68
C CYS A 114 2.93 -9.54 0.19
N ILE A 115 1.98 -8.73 0.64
CA ILE A 115 0.62 -8.70 0.11
C ILE A 115 0.11 -7.26 0.10
N GLY A 116 -0.57 -6.90 -0.98
CA GLY A 116 -1.26 -5.62 -1.16
C GLY A 116 -2.70 -5.83 -1.65
N SER A 117 -3.44 -4.74 -1.87
CA SER A 117 -4.74 -4.82 -2.52
C SER A 117 -4.60 -5.40 -3.93
N ASN A 118 -5.40 -6.42 -4.25
CA ASN A 118 -5.30 -7.11 -5.52
C ASN A 118 -6.22 -6.47 -6.56
N TYR A 119 -5.62 -5.92 -7.61
CA TYR A 119 -6.28 -5.30 -8.76
C TYR A 119 -6.43 -6.36 -9.85
N LEU A 120 -7.68 -6.65 -10.26
CA LEU A 120 -7.96 -7.73 -11.19
C LEU A 120 -7.88 -7.26 -12.65
N PHE A 121 -7.17 -8.05 -13.46
CA PHE A 121 -6.99 -7.78 -14.88
C PHE A 121 -7.71 -8.86 -15.70
N GLU A 122 -8.37 -8.41 -16.76
CA GLU A 122 -8.97 -9.26 -17.78
C GLU A 122 -8.37 -8.90 -19.14
N ASN A 123 -7.84 -9.88 -19.85
CA ASN A 123 -7.13 -9.66 -21.11
C ASN A 123 -6.10 -8.52 -21.05
N VAL A 124 -5.28 -8.52 -20.00
CA VAL A 124 -4.25 -7.53 -19.63
C VAL A 124 -4.76 -6.13 -19.26
N MET A 125 -6.05 -5.86 -19.33
CA MET A 125 -6.66 -4.58 -18.98
C MET A 125 -7.25 -4.65 -17.56
N PHE A 126 -7.09 -3.58 -16.77
CA PHE A 126 -7.71 -3.51 -15.45
C PHE A 126 -9.23 -3.42 -15.58
N ASN A 127 -9.96 -4.34 -14.96
CA ASN A 127 -11.42 -4.45 -15.09
C ASN A 127 -12.23 -3.63 -14.08
N GLY A 128 -11.58 -2.86 -13.20
CA GLY A 128 -12.23 -2.05 -12.17
C GLY A 128 -12.45 -2.77 -10.84
N THR A 129 -12.13 -4.06 -10.74
CA THR A 129 -12.33 -4.84 -9.51
C THR A 129 -11.08 -4.82 -8.64
N VAL A 130 -11.25 -4.48 -7.36
CA VAL A 130 -10.17 -4.52 -6.36
C VAL A 130 -10.60 -5.41 -5.20
N ILE A 131 -9.74 -6.35 -4.82
CA ILE A 131 -9.86 -7.10 -3.57
C ILE A 131 -9.02 -6.35 -2.53
N PRO A 132 -9.65 -5.70 -1.53
CA PRO A 132 -8.95 -4.78 -0.63
C PRO A 132 -8.08 -5.50 0.40
N MET A 133 -7.03 -4.80 0.84
CA MET A 133 -6.13 -5.22 1.94
C MET A 133 -6.00 -4.13 3.02
N TRP A 134 -6.92 -3.16 3.07
CA TRP A 134 -6.79 -2.01 3.98
C TRP A 134 -7.57 -2.16 5.29
N ASP A 135 -8.57 -3.04 5.37
CA ASP A 135 -9.33 -3.25 6.59
C ASP A 135 -8.68 -4.29 7.53
N SER A 136 -9.08 -4.24 8.80
CA SER A 136 -8.56 -5.14 9.83
C SER A 136 -8.82 -6.61 9.55
N ARG A 137 -9.92 -6.96 8.87
CA ARG A 137 -10.27 -8.35 8.57
C ARG A 137 -9.34 -8.93 7.51
N SER A 138 -9.14 -8.22 6.40
CA SER A 138 -8.25 -8.64 5.33
C SER A 138 -6.81 -8.77 5.81
N LYS A 139 -6.32 -7.80 6.62
CA LYS A 139 -4.99 -7.88 7.24
C LYS A 139 -4.84 -9.08 8.18
N ASN A 140 -5.84 -9.37 9.01
CA ASN A 140 -5.79 -10.54 9.89
C ASN A 140 -5.76 -11.85 9.11
N THR A 141 -6.57 -11.99 8.06
CA THR A 141 -6.55 -13.16 7.17
C THR A 141 -5.17 -13.32 6.51
N ALA A 142 -4.56 -12.22 6.07
CA ALA A 142 -3.20 -12.26 5.52
C ALA A 142 -2.17 -12.73 6.55
N ILE A 143 -2.25 -12.23 7.80
CA ILE A 143 -1.37 -12.69 8.88
C ILE A 143 -1.54 -14.18 9.12
N ASP A 144 -2.77 -14.69 9.19
CA ASP A 144 -3.03 -16.11 9.42
C ASP A 144 -2.40 -16.97 8.31
N SER A 145 -2.52 -16.57 7.06
CA SER A 145 -1.90 -17.28 5.93
C SER A 145 -0.36 -17.26 5.99
N PHE A 146 0.25 -16.17 6.43
CA PHE A 146 1.72 -16.08 6.59
C PHE A 146 2.20 -16.85 7.82
N VAL A 147 1.42 -16.88 8.91
CA VAL A 147 1.71 -17.71 10.09
C VAL A 147 1.78 -19.18 9.68
N GLU A 148 0.79 -19.67 8.92
CA GLU A 148 0.77 -21.02 8.42
C GLU A 148 1.92 -21.30 7.43
N LYS A 149 2.13 -20.38 6.49
CA LYS A 149 3.15 -20.56 5.43
C LYS A 149 4.57 -20.64 5.96
N TYR A 150 4.88 -19.87 7.01
CA TYR A 150 6.25 -19.71 7.51
C TYR A 150 6.46 -20.22 8.94
N ASP A 151 5.45 -20.88 9.53
CA ASP A 151 5.48 -21.36 10.93
C ASP A 151 5.89 -20.24 11.93
N ILE A 152 5.19 -19.09 11.85
CA ILE A 152 5.53 -17.88 12.60
C ILE A 152 5.04 -17.95 14.04
N ASP A 153 5.93 -17.75 15.02
CA ASP A 153 5.56 -17.51 16.42
C ASP A 153 5.23 -16.02 16.62
N LEU A 154 3.92 -15.70 16.69
CA LEU A 154 3.45 -14.31 16.87
C LEU A 154 3.93 -13.71 18.21
N ASN A 155 4.14 -14.51 19.26
CA ASN A 155 4.59 -13.99 20.57
C ASN A 155 6.03 -13.46 20.50
N LYS A 156 6.83 -13.95 19.55
CA LYS A 156 8.21 -13.49 19.30
C LYS A 156 8.29 -12.49 18.15
N SER A 157 7.18 -12.26 17.45
CA SER A 157 7.14 -11.41 16.26
C SER A 157 7.07 -9.93 16.60
N TYR A 158 7.50 -9.12 15.65
CA TYR A 158 7.38 -7.65 15.65
C TYR A 158 6.34 -7.23 14.63
N ALA A 159 5.53 -6.22 14.94
CA ALA A 159 4.67 -5.56 13.96
C ALA A 159 4.85 -4.04 14.06
N TYR A 160 4.82 -3.40 12.91
CA TYR A 160 4.95 -1.95 12.75
C TYR A 160 3.72 -1.41 12.03
N GLY A 161 3.08 -0.38 12.58
CA GLY A 161 1.88 0.21 11.99
C GLY A 161 1.75 1.68 12.34
N ASP A 162 1.11 2.45 11.45
CA ASP A 162 0.92 3.90 11.57
C ASP A 162 -0.55 4.33 11.43
N THR A 163 -1.46 3.37 11.22
CA THR A 163 -2.88 3.65 10.99
C THR A 163 -3.80 2.91 11.97
N ASN A 164 -5.04 3.40 12.12
CA ASN A 164 -6.08 2.71 12.88
C ASN A 164 -6.35 1.29 12.37
N GLY A 165 -6.21 1.06 11.07
CA GLY A 165 -6.35 -0.26 10.44
C GLY A 165 -5.28 -1.28 10.88
N ASP A 166 -4.18 -0.82 11.50
CA ASP A 166 -3.09 -1.68 11.97
C ASP A 166 -3.25 -2.12 13.43
N ILE A 167 -4.16 -1.50 14.19
CA ILE A 167 -4.32 -1.77 15.64
C ILE A 167 -4.53 -3.26 15.91
N ASN A 168 -5.38 -3.93 15.14
CA ASN A 168 -5.65 -5.35 15.35
C ASN A 168 -4.45 -6.22 15.02
N MET A 169 -3.65 -5.87 14.01
CA MET A 169 -2.37 -6.52 13.72
C MET A 169 -1.38 -6.34 14.88
N LEU A 170 -1.24 -5.11 15.39
CA LEU A 170 -0.34 -4.79 16.48
C LEU A 170 -0.69 -5.57 17.77
N ARG A 171 -1.98 -5.81 18.03
CA ARG A 171 -2.45 -6.59 19.20
C ARG A 171 -2.15 -8.08 19.12
N ARG A 172 -1.76 -8.60 17.97
CA ARG A 172 -1.53 -10.03 17.75
C ARG A 172 -0.09 -10.47 18.02
N VAL A 173 0.83 -9.54 18.14
CA VAL A 173 2.26 -9.84 18.25
C VAL A 173 2.83 -9.51 19.61
N GLY A 174 3.91 -10.18 19.99
CA GLY A 174 4.60 -9.93 21.26
C GLY A 174 5.34 -8.58 21.29
N ASN A 175 5.70 -8.01 20.14
CA ASN A 175 6.44 -6.74 20.05
C ASN A 175 5.75 -5.75 19.09
N PRO A 176 4.62 -5.12 19.51
CA PRO A 176 3.94 -4.12 18.71
C PRO A 176 4.67 -2.78 18.75
N ILE A 177 4.81 -2.12 17.60
CA ILE A 177 5.42 -0.80 17.47
C ILE A 177 4.49 0.10 16.64
N ALA A 178 3.92 1.12 17.26
CA ALA A 178 3.26 2.22 16.57
C ALA A 178 4.32 3.23 16.10
N ILE A 179 4.18 3.71 14.85
CA ILE A 179 5.14 4.62 14.19
C ILE A 179 4.49 6.00 14.05
#